data_38061c52b7fd547cd3ebbffce9e77755
#
_entry.id   38061c52b7fd547cd3ebbffce9e77755
#
_cell.length_a   1.000
_cell.length_b   1.000
_cell.length_c   1.000
_cell.angle_alpha   90.00
_cell.angle_beta   90.00
_cell.angle_gamma   90.00
#
_symmetry.space_group_name_H-M   'P 1'
#
loop_
_entity.id
_entity.type
_entity.pdbx_description
1 polymer ?
#
loop_
_entity_poly.entity_id
_entity_poly.type
_entity_poly.pdbx_seq_one_letter_code
_entity_poly.pdbx_strand_id
1 'polypeptide(L)'
;MISTDSELFKVDIDNYNGTLDVLLDLAKTQKVNLEEISITKLADQFNDFITKEKNLNLEIASEYLLMATWLAYLKSKLLLPGSPEEEFKVNEVAERLKLQLKKLELIRLLSEQMLKSCLLYTSDAADEDL
;
A
#
# COMPACT_ATOMS: atom_id res chain seq x y z
N MET A 1 19.81 14.91 1.36
CA MET A 1 18.93 15.19 0.22
C MET A 1 17.83 14.18 0.08
N ILE A 2 18.15 12.89 0.13
CA ILE A 2 17.14 11.83 0.09
C ILE A 2 16.14 11.96 1.23
N SER A 3 16.60 12.24 2.43
CA SER A 3 15.72 12.40 3.59
C SER A 3 14.81 13.61 3.48
N THR A 4 15.32 14.72 2.93
CA THR A 4 14.53 15.94 2.71
C THR A 4 13.43 15.69 1.69
N ASP A 5 13.75 14.99 0.61
CA ASP A 5 12.78 14.64 -0.41
C ASP A 5 11.71 13.69 0.14
N SER A 6 12.12 12.75 0.99
CA SER A 6 11.19 11.84 1.66
C SER A 6 10.25 12.58 2.60
N GLU A 7 10.75 13.60 3.30
CA GLU A 7 9.94 14.42 4.17
C GLU A 7 8.92 15.23 3.39
N LEU A 8 9.34 15.83 2.26
CA LEU A 8 8.43 16.56 1.38
C LEU A 8 7.33 15.64 0.84
N PHE A 9 7.69 14.41 0.46
CA PHE A 9 6.73 13.43 0.02
C PHE A 9 5.74 13.10 1.11
N LYS A 10 6.21 12.91 2.34
CA LYS A 10 5.34 12.61 3.47
C LYS A 10 4.39 13.75 3.80
N VAL A 11 4.80 14.98 3.56
CA VAL A 11 3.93 16.15 3.75
C VAL A 11 2.83 16.16 2.70
N ASP A 12 3.16 15.82 1.44
CA ASP A 12 2.20 15.78 0.35
C ASP A 12 1.25 14.59 0.47
N ILE A 13 1.75 13.46 0.97
CA ILE A 13 0.97 12.25 1.15
C ILE A 13 1.09 11.80 2.60
N ASP A 14 0.52 12.56 3.49
CA ASP A 14 0.66 12.47 4.94
C ASP A 14 0.58 11.08 5.53
N ASN A 15 -0.23 10.22 4.96
CA ASN A 15 -0.59 8.97 5.59
C ASN A 15 0.12 7.76 5.02
N TYR A 16 1.00 7.95 4.04
CA TYR A 16 1.61 6.83 3.35
C TYR A 16 3.07 6.67 3.72
N ASN A 17 3.40 5.46 4.18
CA ASN A 17 4.77 5.07 4.51
C ASN A 17 5.47 4.31 3.39
N GLY A 18 4.86 4.24 2.22
CA GLY A 18 5.42 3.56 1.08
C GLY A 18 4.35 3.16 0.06
N THR A 19 4.79 2.50 -0.99
CA THR A 19 3.91 2.12 -2.09
C THR A 19 2.83 1.11 -1.67
N LEU A 20 3.17 0.18 -0.78
CA LEU A 20 2.19 -0.80 -0.29
C LEU A 20 1.06 -0.14 0.48
N ASP A 21 1.36 0.92 1.20
CA ASP A 21 0.36 1.69 1.94
C ASP A 21 -0.67 2.30 0.98
N VAL A 22 -0.19 2.88 -0.11
CA VAL A 22 -1.06 3.42 -1.15
C VAL A 22 -1.89 2.32 -1.79
N LEU A 23 -1.25 1.19 -2.10
CA LEU A 23 -1.97 0.05 -2.68
C LEU A 23 -3.08 -0.46 -1.77
N LEU A 24 -2.83 -0.49 -0.47
CA LEU A 24 -3.85 -0.92 0.49
C LEU A 24 -5.07 0.01 0.45
N ASP A 25 -4.86 1.31 0.47
CA ASP A 25 -5.96 2.26 0.41
C ASP A 25 -6.73 2.17 -0.90
N LEU A 26 -6.01 2.00 -2.01
CA LEU A 26 -6.66 1.82 -3.31
C LEU A 26 -7.45 0.51 -3.37
N ALA A 27 -6.89 -0.56 -2.83
CA ALA A 27 -7.57 -1.85 -2.78
C ALA A 27 -8.87 -1.77 -1.99
N LYS A 28 -8.86 -1.02 -0.90
CA LYS A 28 -10.08 -0.83 -0.08
C LYS A 28 -11.18 -0.11 -0.84
N THR A 29 -10.84 0.72 -1.81
CA THR A 29 -11.86 1.40 -2.61
C THR A 29 -12.65 0.44 -3.49
N GLN A 30 -12.16 -0.77 -3.72
CA GLN A 30 -12.89 -1.79 -4.47
C GLN A 30 -14.07 -2.37 -3.70
N LYS A 31 -14.15 -2.12 -2.38
CA LYS A 31 -15.27 -2.51 -1.51
C LYS A 31 -15.51 -4.02 -1.45
N VAL A 32 -14.45 -4.79 -1.57
CA VAL A 32 -14.49 -6.25 -1.39
C VAL A 32 -13.42 -6.63 -0.39
N ASN A 33 -13.44 -7.87 0.08
CA ASN A 33 -12.39 -8.36 0.96
C ASN A 33 -11.05 -8.34 0.24
N LEU A 34 -9.97 -8.10 0.97
CA LEU A 34 -8.64 -8.03 0.37
C LEU A 34 -8.26 -9.31 -0.36
N GLU A 35 -8.84 -10.43 0.03
CA GLU A 35 -8.62 -11.72 -0.64
C GLU A 35 -9.28 -11.77 -2.02
N GLU A 36 -10.27 -10.94 -2.25
CA GLU A 36 -11.07 -10.92 -3.47
C GLU A 36 -10.81 -9.72 -4.38
N ILE A 37 -9.84 -8.87 -4.03
CA ILE A 37 -9.55 -7.70 -4.85
C ILE A 37 -9.02 -8.10 -6.23
N SER A 38 -9.28 -7.25 -7.21
CA SER A 38 -8.75 -7.42 -8.55
C SER A 38 -7.37 -6.75 -8.63
N ILE A 39 -6.35 -7.55 -8.91
CA ILE A 39 -4.99 -7.03 -9.07
C ILE A 39 -4.85 -6.21 -10.34
N THR A 40 -5.54 -6.60 -11.41
CA THR A 40 -5.52 -5.81 -12.65
C THR A 40 -6.15 -4.44 -12.44
N LYS A 41 -7.25 -4.38 -11.71
CA LYS A 41 -7.88 -3.12 -11.36
C LYS A 41 -6.99 -2.29 -10.44
N LEU A 42 -6.33 -2.94 -9.49
CA LEU A 42 -5.41 -2.27 -8.58
C LEU A 42 -4.24 -1.63 -9.33
N ALA A 43 -3.71 -2.33 -10.34
CA ALA A 43 -2.65 -1.79 -11.19
C ALA A 43 -3.11 -0.52 -11.90
N ASP A 44 -4.31 -0.52 -12.44
CA ASP A 44 -4.89 0.66 -13.08
C ASP A 44 -5.11 1.80 -12.08
N GLN A 45 -5.61 1.49 -10.90
CA GLN A 45 -5.81 2.46 -9.84
C GLN A 45 -4.50 3.12 -9.42
N PHE A 46 -3.45 2.32 -9.29
CA PHE A 46 -2.15 2.83 -8.90
C PHE A 46 -1.55 3.73 -9.97
N ASN A 47 -1.67 3.33 -11.23
CA ASN A 47 -1.21 4.13 -12.36
C ASN A 47 -1.94 5.49 -12.40
N ASP A 48 -3.25 5.49 -12.21
CA ASP A 48 -4.04 6.72 -12.14
C ASP A 48 -3.61 7.60 -10.98
N PHE A 49 -3.34 7.01 -9.84
CA PHE A 49 -2.87 7.72 -8.66
C PHE A 49 -1.57 8.48 -8.97
N ILE A 50 -0.60 7.80 -9.56
CA ILE A 50 0.68 8.42 -9.90
C ILE A 50 0.51 9.53 -10.92
N THR A 51 -0.33 9.31 -11.91
CA THR A 51 -0.55 10.28 -12.99
C THR A 51 -1.15 11.57 -12.46
N LYS A 52 -2.00 11.48 -11.45
CA LYS A 52 -2.65 12.64 -10.85
C LYS A 52 -1.77 13.36 -9.85
N GLU A 53 -0.76 12.69 -9.30
CA GLU A 53 0.10 13.25 -8.28
C GLU A 53 1.22 14.06 -8.92
N LYS A 54 1.07 15.37 -8.89
CA LYS A 54 2.02 16.28 -9.58
C LYS A 54 3.20 16.70 -8.70
N ASN A 55 3.10 16.46 -7.39
CA ASN A 55 4.09 16.96 -6.43
C ASN A 55 5.12 15.92 -6.02
N LEU A 56 5.15 14.77 -6.71
CA LEU A 56 6.17 13.76 -6.45
C LEU A 56 7.54 14.28 -6.86
N ASN A 57 8.47 14.29 -5.92
CA ASN A 57 9.85 14.61 -6.28
C ASN A 57 10.50 13.38 -6.93
N LEU A 58 11.65 13.59 -7.55
CA LEU A 58 12.25 12.62 -8.45
C LEU A 58 12.57 11.27 -7.78
N GLU A 59 13.08 11.30 -6.56
CA GLU A 59 13.48 10.05 -5.88
C GLU A 59 12.30 9.20 -5.48
N ILE A 60 11.29 9.83 -4.91
CA ILE A 60 10.09 9.14 -4.48
C ILE A 60 9.29 8.69 -5.69
N ALA A 61 9.27 9.52 -6.72
CA ALA A 61 8.65 9.15 -8.00
C ALA A 61 9.28 7.88 -8.57
N SER A 62 10.60 7.70 -8.39
CA SER A 62 11.29 6.49 -8.85
C SER A 62 10.73 5.23 -8.21
N GLU A 63 10.53 5.23 -6.89
CA GLU A 63 9.97 4.08 -6.18
C GLU A 63 8.55 3.77 -6.66
N TYR A 64 7.75 4.82 -6.85
CA TYR A 64 6.38 4.66 -7.30
C TYR A 64 6.32 4.21 -8.76
N LEU A 65 7.22 4.72 -9.59
CA LEU A 65 7.31 4.27 -10.98
C LEU A 65 7.76 2.82 -11.09
N LEU A 66 8.68 2.39 -10.23
CA LEU A 66 9.08 0.98 -10.19
C LEU A 66 7.90 0.09 -9.81
N MET A 67 7.14 0.49 -8.81
CA MET A 67 5.95 -0.27 -8.41
C MET A 67 4.92 -0.29 -9.54
N ALA A 68 4.69 0.85 -10.20
CA ALA A 68 3.77 0.93 -11.33
C ALA A 68 4.19 0.01 -12.46
N THR A 69 5.49 -0.01 -12.77
CA THR A 69 6.05 -0.88 -13.81
C THR A 69 5.85 -2.34 -13.45
N TRP A 70 6.12 -2.70 -12.20
CA TRP A 70 5.94 -4.07 -11.74
C TRP A 70 4.47 -4.50 -11.80
N LEU A 71 3.56 -3.61 -11.37
CA LEU A 71 2.13 -3.90 -11.43
C LEU A 71 1.64 -4.02 -12.88
N ALA A 72 2.15 -3.18 -13.78
CA ALA A 72 1.80 -3.26 -15.20
C ALA A 72 2.28 -4.59 -15.80
N TYR A 73 3.46 -5.03 -15.42
CA TYR A 73 3.99 -6.33 -15.84
C TYR A 73 3.12 -7.46 -15.30
N LEU A 74 2.79 -7.41 -14.02
CA LEU A 74 1.93 -8.42 -13.39
C LEU A 74 0.56 -8.46 -14.05
N LYS A 75 -0.03 -7.30 -14.30
CA LYS A 75 -1.31 -7.20 -15.01
C LYS A 75 -1.24 -7.85 -16.38
N SER A 76 -0.19 -7.54 -17.13
CA SER A 76 0.01 -8.11 -18.48
C SER A 76 0.06 -9.63 -18.42
N LYS A 77 0.78 -10.17 -17.45
CA LYS A 77 0.91 -11.63 -17.31
C LYS A 77 -0.37 -12.30 -16.84
N LEU A 78 -1.14 -11.62 -15.99
CA LEU A 78 -2.44 -12.13 -15.56
C LEU A 78 -3.45 -12.19 -16.69
N LEU A 79 -3.41 -11.21 -17.60
CA LEU A 79 -4.32 -11.14 -18.72
C LEU A 79 -3.90 -12.06 -19.88
N LEU A 80 -2.59 -12.24 -20.10
CA LEU A 80 -2.05 -13.01 -21.21
C LEU A 80 -0.92 -13.92 -20.75
N PRO A 81 -1.26 -14.99 -20.02
CA PRO A 81 -0.22 -15.92 -19.57
C PRO A 81 0.38 -16.68 -20.75
N GLY A 82 1.70 -16.86 -20.72
CA GLY A 82 2.41 -17.51 -21.80
C GLY A 82 2.29 -19.04 -21.81
N SER A 83 2.09 -19.63 -20.63
CA SER A 83 1.98 -21.08 -20.47
C SER A 83 1.24 -21.37 -19.16
N PRO A 84 0.73 -22.60 -18.98
CA PRO A 84 0.07 -22.96 -17.72
C PRO A 84 1.00 -22.83 -16.51
N GLU A 85 2.28 -23.11 -16.68
CA GLU A 85 3.26 -22.97 -15.60
C GLU A 85 3.46 -21.51 -15.25
N GLU A 86 3.57 -20.65 -16.24
CA GLU A 86 3.70 -19.21 -16.04
C GLU A 86 2.44 -18.64 -15.39
N GLU A 87 1.28 -19.08 -15.82
CA GLU A 87 0.00 -18.68 -15.23
C GLU A 87 -0.05 -19.01 -13.75
N PHE A 88 0.40 -20.21 -13.38
CA PHE A 88 0.44 -20.62 -11.99
C PHE A 88 1.36 -19.71 -11.17
N LYS A 89 2.54 -19.41 -11.67
CA LYS A 89 3.51 -18.55 -10.99
C LYS A 89 2.99 -17.11 -10.83
N VAL A 90 2.34 -16.61 -11.87
CA VAL A 90 1.79 -15.25 -11.85
C VAL A 90 0.66 -15.16 -10.82
N ASN A 91 -0.22 -16.14 -10.79
CA ASN A 91 -1.30 -16.20 -9.82
C ASN A 91 -0.76 -16.28 -8.40
N GLU A 92 0.32 -17.03 -8.20
CA GLU A 92 0.97 -17.12 -6.90
C GLU A 92 1.51 -15.77 -6.45
N VAL A 93 2.13 -15.02 -7.35
CA VAL A 93 2.64 -13.67 -7.05
C VAL A 93 1.48 -12.73 -6.70
N ALA A 94 0.39 -12.79 -7.44
CA ALA A 94 -0.79 -11.99 -7.17
C ALA A 94 -1.37 -12.28 -5.79
N GLU A 95 -1.45 -13.56 -5.42
CA GLU A 95 -1.93 -13.96 -4.11
C GLU A 95 -1.00 -13.49 -2.98
N ARG A 96 0.31 -13.52 -3.22
CA ARG A 96 1.27 -12.98 -2.26
C ARG A 96 1.09 -11.49 -2.03
N LEU A 97 0.81 -10.75 -3.09
CA LEU A 97 0.55 -9.31 -2.96
C LEU A 97 -0.69 -9.07 -2.09
N LYS A 98 -1.76 -9.81 -2.35
CA LYS A 98 -2.97 -9.72 -1.55
C LYS A 98 -2.69 -10.03 -0.08
N LEU A 99 -1.89 -11.04 0.17
CA LEU A 99 -1.51 -11.41 1.53
C LEU A 99 -0.69 -10.31 2.22
N GLN A 100 0.22 -9.69 1.49
CA GLN A 100 0.99 -8.57 2.03
C GLN A 100 0.09 -7.39 2.41
N LEU A 101 -0.90 -7.09 1.57
CA LEU A 101 -1.86 -6.04 1.86
C LEU A 101 -2.71 -6.37 3.08
N LYS A 102 -3.12 -7.63 3.21
CA LYS A 102 -3.88 -8.09 4.38
C LYS A 102 -3.05 -7.97 5.66
N LYS A 103 -1.79 -8.35 5.60
CA LYS A 103 -0.89 -8.22 6.74
C LYS A 103 -0.70 -6.76 7.14
N LEU A 104 -0.55 -5.89 6.16
CA LEU A 104 -0.39 -4.46 6.41
C LEU A 104 -1.64 -3.87 7.07
N GLU A 105 -2.82 -4.26 6.60
CA GLU A 105 -4.06 -3.84 7.22
C GLU A 105 -4.13 -4.28 8.68
N LEU A 106 -3.75 -5.54 8.94
CA LEU A 106 -3.74 -6.05 10.31
C LEU A 106 -2.77 -5.28 11.20
N ILE A 107 -1.59 -4.98 10.69
CA ILE A 107 -0.60 -4.18 11.41
C ILE A 107 -1.14 -2.80 11.73
N ARG A 108 -1.81 -2.16 10.78
CA ARG A 108 -2.43 -0.85 11.01
C ARG A 108 -3.46 -0.90 12.15
N LEU A 109 -4.34 -1.90 12.09
CA LEU A 109 -5.37 -2.07 13.10
C LEU A 109 -4.79 -2.33 14.48
N LEU A 110 -3.77 -3.18 14.56
CA LEU A 110 -3.08 -3.46 15.82
C LEU A 110 -2.36 -2.24 16.35
N SER A 111 -1.73 -1.47 15.49
CA SER A 111 -1.02 -0.25 15.88
C SER A 111 -1.99 0.79 16.45
N GLU A 112 -3.14 0.95 15.82
CA GLU A 112 -4.17 1.85 16.31
C GLU A 112 -4.68 1.41 17.68
N GLN A 113 -4.91 0.11 17.84
CA GLN A 113 -5.37 -0.46 19.09
C GLN A 113 -4.35 -0.25 20.20
N MET A 114 -3.08 -0.50 19.92
CA MET A 114 -2.01 -0.30 20.88
C MET A 114 -1.85 1.16 21.26
N LEU A 115 -1.96 2.05 20.29
CA LEU A 115 -1.84 3.49 20.55
C LEU A 115 -2.98 3.96 21.46
N LYS A 116 -4.20 3.52 21.18
CA LYS A 116 -5.35 3.84 22.03
C LYS A 116 -5.15 3.33 23.45
N SER A 117 -4.66 2.12 23.59
CA SER A 117 -4.39 1.52 24.90
C SER A 117 -3.32 2.31 25.66
N CYS A 118 -2.27 2.72 24.98
CA CYS A 118 -1.21 3.52 25.59
C CYS A 118 -1.71 4.89 26.04
N LEU A 119 -2.52 5.54 25.20
CA LEU A 119 -3.07 6.85 25.55
C LEU A 119 -4.03 6.77 26.73
N LEU A 120 -4.86 5.75 26.79
CA LEU A 120 -5.77 5.53 27.91
C LEU A 120 -4.99 5.26 29.21
N TYR A 121 -3.97 4.42 29.11
CA TYR A 121 -3.14 4.11 30.27
C TYR A 121 -2.43 5.36 30.80
N THR A 122 -1.86 6.15 29.91
CA THR A 122 -1.18 7.40 30.28
C THR A 122 -2.15 8.38 30.91
N SER A 123 -3.35 8.49 30.36
CA SER A 123 -4.39 9.38 30.90
C SER A 123 -4.82 8.96 32.31
N ASP A 124 -5.03 7.65 32.51
CA ASP A 124 -5.39 7.12 33.82
C ASP A 124 -4.28 7.35 34.85
N ALA A 125 -3.02 7.17 34.48
CA ALA A 125 -1.89 7.42 35.37
C ALA A 125 -1.78 8.90 35.73
N ALA A 126 -2.05 9.78 34.77
CA ALA A 126 -2.06 11.22 35.03
C ALA A 126 -3.19 11.61 36.00
N ASP A 127 -4.35 11.01 35.84
CA ASP A 127 -5.49 11.25 36.74
C ASP A 127 -5.22 10.77 38.16
N GLU A 128 -4.51 9.65 38.28
CA GLU A 128 -4.17 9.11 39.59
C GLU A 128 -3.19 10.01 40.35
N ASP A 129 -2.33 10.71 39.65
CA ASP A 129 -1.35 11.63 40.25
C ASP A 129 -1.97 12.93 40.73
N LEU A 130 -3.17 13.20 40.32
CA LEU A 130 -3.91 14.38 40.74
C LEU A 130 -4.72 14.11 42.00
#